data_7777dac7d38367a586337ec088cd8a94
#
_entry.id   7777dac7d38367a586337ec088cd8a94
#
_cell.length_a   1.000
_cell.length_b   1.000
_cell.length_c   1.000
_cell.angle_alpha   90.00
_cell.angle_beta   90.00
_cell.angle_gamma   90.00
#
_symmetry.space_group_name_H-M   'P 1'
#
loop_
_entity.id
_entity.type
_entity.pdbx_description
1 polymer ?
#
loop_
_entity_poly.entity_id
_entity_poly.type
_entity_poly.pdbx_seq_one_letter_code
_entity_poly.pdbx_strand_id
1 'polypeptide(L)'
;MRPIKPVNERLVNLPFPEQQSANSIETPLEVSFKIPDYVYIGDDITAFKIAVWDKGEWCTDYISFGKDEAKKESRQIHFTTTKFAPMAMLQSRCMDYPYQNWWLRCISEDTALLDLWTKRMKLIFEISPLHLKLIECDVPELKHLVDNPYEPGYLLMELQKCGINLMPRDEDAKLAGCQLKDFSAEERAIIDVSISVRAFHYRMAKWNQGISGEEGIGADKVLLRLRENLEYDREFLEDYEPDWRYVAWWPDKCAFQSGVKDTDAKCNAKLPEGQLTHALLSQAIESQCSTQAY
;
A
#
# COMPACT_ATOMS: atom_id res chain seq x y z
N MET A 1 30.40 -22.20 22.84
CA MET A 1 31.34 -21.84 21.77
C MET A 1 32.75 -22.15 22.25
N ARG A 2 33.59 -22.88 21.47
CA ARG A 2 35.00 -23.01 21.80
C ARG A 2 35.73 -21.72 21.41
N PRO A 3 36.59 -21.15 22.27
CA PRO A 3 37.36 -19.95 21.93
C PRO A 3 38.26 -20.27 20.72
N ILE A 4 38.20 -19.41 19.71
CA ILE A 4 39.07 -19.49 18.54
C ILE A 4 40.47 -19.05 19.02
N LYS A 5 41.46 -19.93 18.93
CA LYS A 5 42.85 -19.58 19.23
C LYS A 5 43.38 -18.62 18.13
N PRO A 6 44.00 -17.52 18.48
CA PRO A 6 44.57 -16.61 17.48
C PRO A 6 45.67 -17.32 16.71
N VAL A 7 45.65 -17.19 15.38
CA VAL A 7 46.65 -17.79 14.48
C VAL A 7 48.00 -17.01 14.53
N ASN A 8 48.00 -15.82 15.11
CA ASN A 8 49.16 -14.97 15.26
C ASN A 8 49.26 -14.45 16.69
N GLU A 9 50.41 -14.57 17.33
CA GLU A 9 50.70 -14.08 18.69
C GLU A 9 50.42 -12.57 18.90
N ARG A 10 50.32 -11.81 17.82
CA ARG A 10 49.96 -10.38 17.86
C ARG A 10 48.47 -10.13 17.93
N LEU A 11 47.65 -11.17 17.74
CA LEU A 11 46.20 -11.08 17.86
C LEU A 11 45.76 -11.47 19.27
N VAL A 12 45.27 -10.52 20.01
CA VAL A 12 44.70 -10.74 21.35
C VAL A 12 43.21 -10.96 21.20
N ASN A 13 42.70 -12.07 21.78
CA ASN A 13 41.25 -12.26 21.90
C ASN A 13 40.73 -11.21 22.87
N LEU A 14 39.99 -10.24 22.39
CA LEU A 14 39.23 -9.36 23.26
C LEU A 14 38.12 -10.16 23.94
N PRO A 15 37.92 -10.05 25.27
CA PRO A 15 36.82 -10.69 25.92
C PRO A 15 35.49 -10.23 25.31
N PHE A 16 34.60 -11.16 25.03
CA PHE A 16 33.26 -10.79 24.60
C PHE A 16 32.59 -10.04 25.74
N PRO A 17 32.05 -8.85 25.49
CA PRO A 17 31.47 -8.03 26.57
C PRO A 17 30.28 -8.74 27.18
N GLU A 18 30.33 -9.01 28.47
CA GLU A 18 29.25 -9.67 29.23
C GLU A 18 28.05 -8.74 29.49
N GLN A 19 28.21 -7.44 29.27
CA GLN A 19 27.17 -6.44 29.54
C GLN A 19 26.51 -5.93 28.27
N GLN A 20 25.18 -5.83 28.30
CA GLN A 20 24.34 -5.36 27.18
C GLN A 20 24.64 -3.92 26.70
N SER A 21 25.35 -3.12 27.49
CA SER A 21 25.83 -1.79 27.09
C SER A 21 27.02 -1.81 26.14
N ALA A 22 27.63 -2.96 25.96
CA ALA A 22 28.90 -3.14 25.28
C ALA A 22 28.83 -3.19 23.75
N ASN A 23 27.65 -3.06 23.16
CA ASN A 23 27.51 -2.92 21.70
C ASN A 23 27.64 -1.47 21.21
N SER A 24 27.88 -0.52 22.12
CA SER A 24 28.20 0.86 21.73
C SER A 24 29.68 0.99 21.39
N ILE A 25 29.95 1.63 20.26
CA ILE A 25 31.29 1.88 19.77
C ILE A 25 31.65 3.32 20.11
N GLU A 26 32.80 3.56 20.78
CA GLU A 26 33.22 4.92 21.15
C GLU A 26 33.50 5.78 19.92
N THR A 27 34.10 5.18 18.88
CA THR A 27 34.34 5.86 17.60
C THR A 27 33.27 5.43 16.62
N PRO A 28 32.45 6.35 16.07
CA PRO A 28 31.41 6.01 15.11
C PRO A 28 31.98 5.26 13.91
N LEU A 29 31.30 4.20 13.50
CA LEU A 29 31.67 3.38 12.34
C LEU A 29 30.96 3.92 11.10
N GLU A 30 31.72 4.20 10.05
CA GLU A 30 31.17 4.57 8.74
C GLU A 30 30.61 3.33 8.05
N VAL A 31 29.38 3.42 7.58
CA VAL A 31 28.66 2.36 6.87
C VAL A 31 28.13 2.91 5.56
N SER A 32 28.32 2.14 4.51
CA SER A 32 27.74 2.41 3.20
C SER A 32 27.11 1.15 2.65
N PHE A 33 25.91 1.27 2.08
CA PHE A 33 25.31 0.16 1.33
C PHE A 33 24.52 0.67 0.13
N LYS A 34 24.40 -0.19 -0.89
CA LYS A 34 23.57 0.07 -2.06
C LYS A 34 22.18 -0.51 -1.86
N ILE A 35 21.15 0.32 -2.05
CA ILE A 35 19.77 -0.13 -2.06
C ILE A 35 19.54 -1.02 -3.27
N PRO A 36 18.94 -2.21 -3.12
CA PRO A 36 18.66 -3.10 -4.24
C PRO A 36 17.85 -2.42 -5.35
N ASP A 37 18.13 -2.78 -6.59
CA ASP A 37 17.54 -2.11 -7.75
C ASP A 37 16.03 -2.33 -7.87
N TYR A 38 15.48 -3.37 -7.23
CA TYR A 38 14.05 -3.68 -7.17
C TYR A 38 13.30 -2.92 -6.06
N VAL A 39 13.98 -2.17 -5.19
CA VAL A 39 13.32 -1.39 -4.12
C VAL A 39 12.98 -0.01 -4.65
N TYR A 40 11.71 0.35 -4.61
CA TYR A 40 11.25 1.66 -5.02
C TYR A 40 11.56 2.72 -3.96
N ILE A 41 12.32 3.72 -4.34
CA ILE A 41 12.78 4.79 -3.42
C ILE A 41 11.85 6.02 -3.52
N GLY A 42 11.15 6.19 -4.64
CA GLY A 42 10.39 7.41 -4.91
C GLY A 42 11.28 8.60 -5.25
N ASP A 43 10.74 9.79 -5.14
CA ASP A 43 11.48 11.04 -5.44
C ASP A 43 12.25 11.58 -4.23
N ASP A 44 11.82 11.25 -3.03
CA ASP A 44 12.43 11.68 -1.78
C ASP A 44 13.12 10.53 -1.05
N ILE A 45 14.42 10.42 -1.25
CA ILE A 45 15.26 9.43 -0.56
C ILE A 45 15.37 9.71 0.95
N THR A 46 15.12 10.93 1.40
CA THR A 46 15.16 11.31 2.81
C THR A 46 13.95 10.80 3.61
N ALA A 47 12.93 10.29 2.91
CA ALA A 47 11.78 9.64 3.53
C ALA A 47 12.13 8.31 4.23
N PHE A 48 13.30 7.73 3.91
CA PHE A 48 13.80 6.53 4.57
C PHE A 48 14.61 6.88 5.81
N LYS A 49 14.50 6.04 6.82
CA LYS A 49 15.31 6.08 8.04
C LYS A 49 16.08 4.79 8.18
N ILE A 50 17.30 4.88 8.65
CA ILE A 50 18.07 3.70 9.07
C ILE A 50 17.87 3.53 10.57
N ALA A 51 17.61 2.29 10.99
CA ALA A 51 17.48 1.95 12.40
C ALA A 51 18.32 0.72 12.74
N VAL A 52 18.72 0.65 13.99
CA VAL A 52 19.46 -0.46 14.59
C VAL A 52 18.54 -1.18 15.56
N TRP A 53 18.58 -2.52 15.55
CA TRP A 53 17.83 -3.32 16.53
C TRP A 53 18.45 -3.24 17.91
N ASP A 54 17.68 -2.75 18.87
CA ASP A 54 18.10 -2.66 20.28
C ASP A 54 16.94 -2.99 21.21
N LYS A 55 17.20 -3.88 22.18
CA LYS A 55 16.27 -4.26 23.26
C LYS A 55 14.83 -4.58 22.80
N GLY A 56 14.68 -5.16 21.61
CA GLY A 56 13.38 -5.57 21.08
C GLY A 56 12.68 -4.52 20.20
N GLU A 57 13.33 -3.41 19.87
CA GLU A 57 12.79 -2.35 19.03
C GLU A 57 13.80 -1.78 18.04
N TRP A 58 13.31 -1.10 17.02
CA TRP A 58 14.12 -0.40 16.03
C TRP A 58 14.41 1.04 16.50
N CYS A 59 15.67 1.35 16.78
CA CYS A 59 16.13 2.65 17.28
C CYS A 59 16.93 3.40 16.22
N THR A 60 16.64 4.67 16.03
CA THR A 60 17.37 5.58 15.12
C THR A 60 18.47 6.38 15.81
N ASP A 61 18.52 6.40 17.14
CA ASP A 61 19.41 7.26 17.94
C ASP A 61 20.89 6.95 17.76
N TYR A 62 21.22 5.75 17.30
CA TYR A 62 22.59 5.30 17.03
C TYR A 62 23.10 5.67 15.64
N ILE A 63 22.26 6.29 14.81
CA ILE A 63 22.55 6.59 13.41
C ILE A 63 22.71 8.10 13.25
N SER A 64 23.78 8.49 12.55
CA SER A 64 23.98 9.87 12.14
C SER A 64 24.30 9.93 10.66
N PHE A 65 23.64 10.84 9.97
CA PHE A 65 23.88 11.08 8.55
C PHE A 65 24.86 12.25 8.36
N GLY A 66 25.76 12.16 7.40
CA GLY A 66 26.66 13.23 7.02
C GLY A 66 26.01 14.19 5.99
N LYS A 67 26.73 15.21 5.53
CA LYS A 67 26.21 16.20 4.58
C LYS A 67 25.98 15.67 3.15
N ASP A 68 26.57 14.53 2.78
CA ASP A 68 26.47 13.88 1.45
C ASP A 68 25.70 12.54 1.50
N GLU A 69 24.60 12.54 2.19
CA GLU A 69 23.98 11.39 2.85
C GLU A 69 23.35 10.35 1.93
N ALA A 70 22.71 10.77 0.88
CA ALA A 70 22.04 9.83 -0.04
C ALA A 70 21.93 10.44 -1.42
N LYS A 71 22.45 9.76 -2.42
CA LYS A 71 22.29 10.13 -3.82
C LYS A 71 21.32 9.16 -4.47
N LYS A 72 20.14 9.62 -4.87
CA LYS A 72 19.14 8.81 -5.56
C LYS A 72 19.72 8.10 -6.78
N GLU A 73 20.55 8.79 -7.55
CA GLU A 73 21.16 8.26 -8.79
C GLU A 73 22.11 7.08 -8.53
N SER A 74 22.87 7.11 -7.43
CA SER A 74 23.78 6.02 -7.07
C SER A 74 23.11 4.90 -6.29
N ARG A 75 21.90 5.13 -5.76
CA ARG A 75 21.20 4.25 -4.83
C ARG A 75 22.05 3.85 -3.61
N GLN A 76 23.02 4.70 -3.23
CA GLN A 76 23.89 4.48 -2.09
C GLN A 76 23.48 5.36 -0.92
N ILE A 77 23.48 4.76 0.27
CA ILE A 77 23.27 5.43 1.54
C ILE A 77 24.55 5.35 2.34
N HIS A 78 24.99 6.50 2.87
CA HIS A 78 26.16 6.63 3.74
C HIS A 78 25.71 7.18 5.09
N PHE A 79 26.12 6.53 6.16
CA PHE A 79 25.82 6.96 7.52
C PHE A 79 26.88 6.48 8.50
N THR A 80 26.89 7.04 9.68
CA THR A 80 27.70 6.55 10.78
C THR A 80 26.83 5.92 11.85
N THR A 81 27.35 4.90 12.52
CA THR A 81 26.66 4.24 13.64
C THR A 81 27.58 4.09 14.83
N THR A 82 27.02 4.29 16.02
CA THR A 82 27.69 4.03 17.30
C THR A 82 27.34 2.65 17.87
N LYS A 83 26.53 1.87 17.16
CA LYS A 83 26.12 0.53 17.59
C LYS A 83 26.15 -0.47 16.45
N PHE A 84 26.81 -1.62 16.70
CA PHE A 84 26.88 -2.70 15.72
C PHE A 84 25.86 -3.79 16.10
N ALA A 85 24.73 -3.79 15.42
CA ALA A 85 23.64 -4.75 15.59
C ALA A 85 22.89 -4.87 14.24
N PRO A 86 21.88 -5.75 14.11
CA PRO A 86 21.07 -5.78 12.89
C PRO A 86 20.52 -4.40 12.55
N MET A 87 20.61 -4.04 11.28
CA MET A 87 20.16 -2.74 10.75
C MET A 87 19.04 -2.95 9.75
N ALA A 88 18.11 -2.00 9.70
CA ALA A 88 17.03 -1.99 8.72
C ALA A 88 16.82 -0.59 8.15
N MET A 89 16.41 -0.55 6.90
CA MET A 89 15.88 0.65 6.28
C MET A 89 14.37 0.68 6.52
N LEU A 90 13.90 1.75 7.13
CA LEU A 90 12.50 1.95 7.49
C LEU A 90 11.87 3.04 6.64
N GLN A 91 10.63 2.85 6.27
CA GLN A 91 9.80 3.89 5.65
C GLN A 91 8.43 3.93 6.34
N SER A 92 7.71 5.02 6.16
CA SER A 92 6.33 5.10 6.63
C SER A 92 5.46 4.07 5.90
N ARG A 93 4.57 3.40 6.63
CA ARG A 93 3.58 2.49 6.04
C ARG A 93 2.54 3.20 5.18
N CYS A 94 2.39 4.52 5.38
CA CYS A 94 1.41 5.36 4.70
C CYS A 94 1.96 6.08 3.46
N MET A 95 3.11 5.63 2.91
CA MET A 95 3.71 6.29 1.74
C MET A 95 2.80 6.24 0.50
N ASP A 96 2.06 5.14 0.34
CA ASP A 96 1.19 4.90 -0.81
C ASP A 96 -0.25 5.37 -0.58
N TYR A 97 -0.58 5.78 0.64
CA TYR A 97 -1.92 6.24 1.00
C TYR A 97 -1.97 7.75 1.21
N PRO A 98 -3.18 8.25 1.09
CA PRO A 98 -4.42 7.67 0.58
C PRO A 98 -4.35 7.48 -0.94
N TYR A 99 -5.12 6.52 -1.48
CA TYR A 99 -5.21 6.36 -2.94
C TYR A 99 -5.87 7.56 -3.57
N GLN A 100 -5.31 8.02 -4.70
CA GLN A 100 -5.85 9.16 -5.42
C GLN A 100 -7.08 8.78 -6.24
N ASN A 101 -7.08 7.57 -6.79
CA ASN A 101 -8.21 7.04 -7.55
C ASN A 101 -8.10 5.52 -7.65
N TRP A 102 -9.21 4.85 -7.90
CA TRP A 102 -9.23 3.47 -8.35
C TRP A 102 -10.48 3.19 -9.19
N TRP A 103 -10.37 2.22 -10.05
CA TRP A 103 -11.42 1.76 -10.92
C TRP A 103 -11.36 0.24 -11.06
N LEU A 104 -12.45 -0.44 -10.69
CA LEU A 104 -12.63 -1.88 -10.84
C LEU A 104 -13.62 -2.13 -11.97
N ARG A 105 -13.20 -2.88 -12.96
CA ARG A 105 -14.01 -3.21 -14.15
C ARG A 105 -13.84 -4.67 -14.53
N CYS A 106 -14.94 -5.36 -14.78
CA CYS A 106 -14.93 -6.69 -15.33
C CYS A 106 -14.70 -6.61 -16.86
N ILE A 107 -13.80 -7.41 -17.39
CA ILE A 107 -13.45 -7.45 -18.81
C ILE A 107 -13.79 -8.79 -19.48
N SER A 108 -14.05 -9.83 -18.68
CA SER A 108 -14.55 -11.12 -19.14
C SER A 108 -15.36 -11.80 -18.04
N GLU A 109 -15.91 -12.98 -18.29
CA GLU A 109 -16.66 -13.74 -17.28
C GLU A 109 -15.87 -13.99 -15.99
N ASP A 110 -14.56 -14.17 -16.13
CA ASP A 110 -13.69 -14.57 -15.00
C ASP A 110 -12.54 -13.59 -14.74
N THR A 111 -12.55 -12.42 -15.39
CA THR A 111 -11.42 -11.50 -15.27
C THR A 111 -11.88 -10.07 -15.04
N ALA A 112 -11.32 -9.43 -14.04
CA ALA A 112 -11.50 -8.01 -13.76
C ALA A 112 -10.16 -7.27 -13.80
N LEU A 113 -10.21 -5.99 -14.15
CA LEU A 113 -9.07 -5.06 -14.04
C LEU A 113 -9.30 -4.11 -12.88
N LEU A 114 -8.25 -3.91 -12.10
CA LEU A 114 -8.18 -2.90 -11.07
C LEU A 114 -7.11 -1.88 -11.43
N ASP A 115 -7.53 -0.69 -11.84
CA ASP A 115 -6.67 0.47 -12.01
C ASP A 115 -6.54 1.17 -10.65
N LEU A 116 -5.34 1.24 -10.10
CA LEU A 116 -5.07 1.81 -8.79
C LEU A 116 -4.05 2.94 -8.89
N TRP A 117 -4.43 4.13 -8.43
CA TRP A 117 -3.55 5.30 -8.36
C TRP A 117 -3.23 5.60 -6.90
N THR A 118 -1.99 5.34 -6.53
CA THR A 118 -1.47 5.70 -5.21
C THR A 118 -0.93 7.14 -5.23
N LYS A 119 -0.39 7.61 -4.12
CA LYS A 119 0.33 8.89 -4.09
C LYS A 119 1.58 8.89 -4.96
N ARG A 120 2.23 7.74 -5.11
CA ARG A 120 3.56 7.64 -5.70
C ARG A 120 3.56 7.02 -7.09
N MET A 121 2.52 6.25 -7.44
CA MET A 121 2.54 5.45 -8.67
C MET A 121 1.15 5.02 -9.12
N LYS A 122 1.09 4.56 -10.38
CA LYS A 122 -0.09 3.89 -10.96
C LYS A 122 0.21 2.42 -11.16
N LEU A 123 -0.75 1.59 -10.80
CA LEU A 123 -0.67 0.13 -10.90
C LEU A 123 -1.96 -0.38 -11.54
N ILE A 124 -1.83 -1.29 -12.50
CA ILE A 124 -2.99 -1.98 -13.09
C ILE A 124 -2.84 -3.46 -12.81
N PHE A 125 -3.85 -4.00 -12.13
CA PHE A 125 -3.92 -5.42 -11.80
C PHE A 125 -4.98 -6.12 -12.63
N GLU A 126 -4.67 -7.30 -13.12
CA GLU A 126 -5.61 -8.28 -13.63
C GLU A 126 -5.95 -9.25 -12.49
N ILE A 127 -7.23 -9.36 -12.20
CA ILE A 127 -7.78 -10.21 -11.14
C ILE A 127 -8.52 -11.35 -11.81
N SER A 128 -8.13 -12.57 -11.51
CA SER A 128 -8.80 -13.79 -11.94
C SER A 128 -9.08 -14.70 -10.74
N PRO A 129 -9.90 -15.75 -10.90
CA PRO A 129 -10.23 -16.65 -9.79
C PRO A 129 -9.04 -17.29 -9.08
N LEU A 130 -7.96 -17.50 -9.81
CA LEU A 130 -6.80 -18.26 -9.32
C LEU A 130 -5.57 -17.40 -9.07
N HIS A 131 -5.51 -16.21 -9.64
CA HIS A 131 -4.31 -15.39 -9.56
C HIS A 131 -4.60 -13.89 -9.66
N LEU A 132 -3.68 -13.13 -9.12
CA LEU A 132 -3.53 -11.70 -9.27
C LEU A 132 -2.27 -11.45 -10.10
N LYS A 133 -2.35 -10.58 -11.11
CA LYS A 133 -1.24 -10.24 -11.97
C LYS A 133 -1.11 -8.72 -12.08
N LEU A 134 0.09 -8.20 -11.88
CA LEU A 134 0.41 -6.81 -12.21
C LEU A 134 0.66 -6.73 -13.71
N ILE A 135 -0.22 -6.08 -14.47
CA ILE A 135 -0.08 -5.99 -15.94
C ILE A 135 0.58 -4.70 -16.40
N GLU A 136 0.47 -3.63 -15.61
CA GLU A 136 1.10 -2.34 -15.94
C GLU A 136 1.50 -1.59 -14.67
N CYS A 137 2.64 -0.93 -14.72
CA CYS A 137 3.07 0.02 -13.70
C CYS A 137 4.00 1.08 -14.32
N ASP A 138 3.99 2.29 -13.74
CA ASP A 138 4.88 3.38 -14.13
C ASP A 138 6.24 3.37 -13.40
N VAL A 139 6.49 2.33 -12.59
CA VAL A 139 7.68 2.18 -11.74
C VAL A 139 8.62 1.13 -12.33
N PRO A 140 9.84 1.52 -12.78
CA PRO A 140 10.79 0.59 -13.39
C PRO A 140 11.25 -0.55 -12.48
N GLU A 141 11.32 -0.29 -11.17
CA GLU A 141 11.74 -1.26 -10.15
C GLU A 141 10.82 -2.48 -10.07
N LEU A 142 9.55 -2.33 -10.48
CA LEU A 142 8.56 -3.40 -10.45
C LEU A 142 8.51 -4.25 -11.72
N LYS A 143 9.33 -3.97 -12.73
CA LYS A 143 9.30 -4.71 -14.02
C LYS A 143 9.40 -6.22 -13.88
N HIS A 144 10.10 -6.68 -12.85
CA HIS A 144 10.26 -8.12 -12.58
C HIS A 144 8.97 -8.80 -12.08
N LEU A 145 7.98 -8.02 -11.61
CA LEU A 145 6.68 -8.50 -11.16
C LEU A 145 5.60 -8.45 -12.26
N VAL A 146 5.83 -7.66 -13.31
CA VAL A 146 4.87 -7.45 -14.39
C VAL A 146 4.65 -8.73 -15.20
N ASP A 147 3.41 -8.98 -15.59
CA ASP A 147 2.93 -10.13 -16.40
C ASP A 147 3.13 -11.51 -15.77
N ASN A 148 3.55 -11.58 -14.52
CA ASN A 148 3.65 -12.84 -13.81
C ASN A 148 2.40 -13.07 -12.95
N PRO A 149 1.72 -14.23 -13.08
CA PRO A 149 0.61 -14.59 -12.23
C PRO A 149 1.09 -15.01 -10.85
N TYR A 150 0.47 -14.48 -9.81
CA TYR A 150 0.77 -14.79 -8.41
C TYR A 150 -0.51 -15.11 -7.64
N GLU A 151 -0.37 -15.88 -6.59
CA GLU A 151 -1.36 -15.87 -5.52
C GLU A 151 -1.47 -14.44 -4.95
N PRO A 152 -2.68 -13.91 -4.68
CA PRO A 152 -2.86 -12.50 -4.29
C PRO A 152 -2.01 -12.07 -3.09
N GLY A 153 -2.01 -12.84 -2.01
CA GLY A 153 -1.22 -12.56 -0.82
C GLY A 153 0.29 -12.54 -1.11
N TYR A 154 0.74 -13.41 -2.01
CA TYR A 154 2.15 -13.47 -2.40
C TYR A 154 2.58 -12.23 -3.19
N LEU A 155 1.78 -11.78 -4.18
CA LEU A 155 2.09 -10.54 -4.91
C LEU A 155 2.14 -9.32 -3.99
N LEU A 156 1.19 -9.21 -3.05
CA LEU A 156 1.20 -8.12 -2.07
C LEU A 156 2.46 -8.13 -1.18
N MET A 157 2.95 -9.32 -0.80
CA MET A 157 4.22 -9.44 -0.08
C MET A 157 5.43 -9.06 -0.94
N GLU A 158 5.46 -9.45 -2.22
CA GLU A 158 6.54 -9.04 -3.13
C GLU A 158 6.56 -7.52 -3.34
N LEU A 159 5.39 -6.89 -3.48
CA LEU A 159 5.29 -5.42 -3.52
C LEU A 159 5.83 -4.78 -2.23
N GLN A 160 5.54 -5.36 -1.05
CA GLN A 160 6.11 -4.86 0.21
C GLN A 160 7.64 -4.98 0.25
N LYS A 161 8.24 -6.04 -0.29
CA LYS A 161 9.70 -6.17 -0.43
C LYS A 161 10.28 -5.10 -1.32
N CYS A 162 9.52 -4.66 -2.32
CA CYS A 162 9.89 -3.54 -3.18
C CYS A 162 9.65 -2.15 -2.52
N GLY A 163 9.19 -2.09 -1.28
CA GLY A 163 8.92 -0.84 -0.57
C GLY A 163 7.56 -0.23 -0.90
N ILE A 164 6.59 -1.04 -1.37
CA ILE A 164 5.24 -0.61 -1.70
C ILE A 164 4.26 -1.34 -0.80
N ASN A 165 3.52 -0.59 0.02
CA ASN A 165 2.55 -1.16 0.93
C ASN A 165 1.13 -0.88 0.48
N LEU A 166 0.42 -1.91 0.01
CA LEU A 166 -0.99 -1.87 -0.38
C LEU A 166 -1.90 -2.55 0.67
N MET A 167 -1.39 -2.79 1.87
CA MET A 167 -2.11 -3.45 2.98
C MET A 167 -2.13 -2.53 4.21
N PRO A 168 -2.96 -1.48 4.23
CA PRO A 168 -3.09 -0.60 5.38
C PRO A 168 -3.73 -1.32 6.58
N ARG A 169 -3.46 -0.80 7.76
CA ARG A 169 -4.14 -1.15 9.01
C ARG A 169 -4.91 0.05 9.53
N ASP A 170 -5.80 -0.17 10.47
CA ASP A 170 -6.58 0.91 11.10
C ASP A 170 -5.72 1.99 11.76
N GLU A 171 -4.54 1.60 12.30
CA GLU A 171 -3.58 2.55 12.84
C GLU A 171 -3.00 3.46 11.74
N ASP A 172 -2.78 2.90 10.55
CA ASP A 172 -2.28 3.66 9.39
C ASP A 172 -3.30 4.71 8.94
N ALA A 173 -4.62 4.43 9.11
CA ALA A 173 -5.68 5.40 8.86
C ALA A 173 -5.57 6.64 9.72
N LYS A 174 -5.41 6.41 11.00
CA LYS A 174 -5.28 7.50 11.98
C LYS A 174 -4.06 8.36 11.67
N LEU A 175 -2.95 7.71 11.30
CA LEU A 175 -1.72 8.40 10.88
C LEU A 175 -1.90 9.21 9.60
N ALA A 176 -2.70 8.70 8.65
CA ALA A 176 -3.03 9.38 7.41
C ALA A 176 -4.12 10.46 7.58
N GLY A 177 -4.71 10.62 8.77
CA GLY A 177 -5.80 11.55 9.04
C GLY A 177 -7.15 11.14 8.42
N CYS A 178 -7.32 9.84 8.14
CA CYS A 178 -8.52 9.30 7.53
C CYS A 178 -9.57 8.89 8.58
N GLN A 179 -10.84 9.05 8.23
CA GLN A 179 -11.94 8.56 9.06
C GLN A 179 -12.15 7.06 8.82
N LEU A 180 -12.16 6.29 9.91
CA LEU A 180 -12.61 4.90 9.87
C LEU A 180 -14.11 4.83 9.61
N LYS A 181 -14.52 3.82 8.86
CA LYS A 181 -15.91 3.51 8.58
C LYS A 181 -16.43 2.37 9.45
N ASP A 182 -17.72 2.20 9.48
CA ASP A 182 -18.36 1.07 10.15
C ASP A 182 -17.95 -0.23 9.44
N PHE A 183 -17.40 -1.17 10.19
CA PHE A 183 -16.90 -2.45 9.67
C PHE A 183 -17.99 -3.25 8.95
N SER A 184 -19.22 -3.27 9.48
CA SER A 184 -20.32 -4.02 8.86
C SER A 184 -20.79 -3.39 7.56
N ALA A 185 -20.72 -2.05 7.45
CA ALA A 185 -21.00 -1.36 6.18
C ALA A 185 -19.92 -1.66 5.13
N GLU A 186 -18.66 -1.74 5.54
CA GLU A 186 -17.55 -2.14 4.66
C GLU A 186 -17.70 -3.58 4.18
N GLU A 187 -17.91 -4.52 5.12
CA GLU A 187 -18.10 -5.93 4.81
C GLU A 187 -19.26 -6.13 3.82
N ARG A 188 -20.39 -5.46 4.06
CA ARG A 188 -21.52 -5.49 3.15
C ARG A 188 -21.18 -4.99 1.76
N ALA A 189 -20.51 -3.85 1.66
CA ALA A 189 -20.09 -3.29 0.37
C ALA A 189 -19.14 -4.23 -0.38
N ILE A 190 -18.20 -4.87 0.32
CA ILE A 190 -17.27 -5.85 -0.26
C ILE A 190 -18.00 -7.04 -0.87
N ILE A 191 -18.92 -7.63 -0.10
CA ILE A 191 -19.72 -8.77 -0.56
C ILE A 191 -20.52 -8.38 -1.80
N ASP A 192 -21.26 -7.27 -1.74
CA ASP A 192 -22.12 -6.83 -2.84
C ASP A 192 -21.30 -6.48 -4.09
N VAL A 193 -20.13 -5.83 -3.95
CA VAL A 193 -19.19 -5.55 -5.07
C VAL A 193 -18.68 -6.85 -5.68
N SER A 194 -18.23 -7.80 -4.85
CA SER A 194 -17.67 -9.06 -5.34
C SER A 194 -18.68 -9.90 -6.12
N ILE A 195 -19.95 -9.90 -5.71
CA ILE A 195 -21.03 -10.62 -6.40
C ILE A 195 -21.42 -9.91 -7.71
N SER A 196 -21.43 -8.58 -7.71
CA SER A 196 -22.00 -7.77 -8.80
C SER A 196 -20.97 -7.16 -9.76
N VAL A 197 -19.68 -7.42 -9.58
CA VAL A 197 -18.60 -6.85 -10.41
C VAL A 197 -18.73 -7.24 -11.91
N ARG A 198 -19.42 -8.34 -12.23
CA ARG A 198 -19.71 -8.72 -13.60
C ARG A 198 -20.75 -7.81 -14.27
N ALA A 199 -21.71 -7.34 -13.48
CA ALA A 199 -22.80 -6.51 -13.96
C ALA A 199 -22.48 -5.01 -13.90
N PHE A 200 -21.55 -4.63 -13.06
CA PHE A 200 -21.22 -3.22 -12.81
C PHE A 200 -19.73 -2.95 -12.76
N HIS A 201 -19.33 -1.81 -13.29
CA HIS A 201 -18.05 -1.21 -13.03
C HIS A 201 -18.11 -0.35 -11.76
N TYR A 202 -17.06 -0.36 -10.98
CA TYR A 202 -16.97 0.40 -9.73
C TYR A 202 -15.83 1.42 -9.75
N ARG A 203 -16.05 2.55 -9.12
CA ARG A 203 -15.03 3.59 -8.92
C ARG A 203 -15.09 4.15 -7.51
N MET A 204 -13.95 4.68 -7.09
CA MET A 204 -13.83 5.44 -5.87
C MET A 204 -14.81 6.62 -5.85
N ALA A 205 -15.48 6.82 -4.71
CA ALA A 205 -16.22 8.04 -4.42
C ALA A 205 -15.40 8.92 -3.46
N LYS A 206 -15.08 10.13 -3.88
CA LYS A 206 -14.32 11.09 -3.06
C LYS A 206 -14.99 11.44 -1.72
N TRP A 207 -16.31 11.27 -1.64
CA TRP A 207 -17.11 11.51 -0.43
C TRP A 207 -16.84 10.56 0.74
N ASN A 208 -16.16 9.43 0.52
CA ASN A 208 -15.69 8.58 1.61
C ASN A 208 -14.53 9.21 2.39
N GLN A 209 -13.93 10.22 1.79
CA GLN A 209 -12.81 10.95 2.30
C GLN A 209 -13.36 12.03 3.25
N GLY A 210 -13.47 11.74 4.53
CA GLY A 210 -13.88 12.70 5.55
C GLY A 210 -12.75 12.95 6.53
N ILE A 211 -12.43 14.22 6.79
CA ILE A 211 -11.69 14.59 7.99
C ILE A 211 -12.68 14.52 9.15
N SER A 212 -12.24 14.01 10.29
CA SER A 212 -13.00 14.05 11.52
C SER A 212 -13.43 15.49 11.83
N GLY A 213 -14.72 15.80 11.65
CA GLY A 213 -15.30 17.09 11.98
C GLY A 213 -15.79 17.96 10.81
N GLU A 214 -15.56 17.58 9.54
CA GLU A 214 -16.09 18.29 8.38
C GLU A 214 -17.27 17.55 7.74
N GLU A 215 -18.06 18.25 6.89
CA GLU A 215 -19.22 17.71 6.16
C GLU A 215 -18.80 16.61 5.18
N GLY A 216 -18.50 15.42 5.70
CA GLY A 216 -18.27 14.21 4.94
C GLY A 216 -19.44 13.24 5.11
N ILE A 217 -19.43 12.17 4.33
CA ILE A 217 -20.30 11.04 4.58
C ILE A 217 -19.94 10.43 5.92
N GLY A 218 -20.93 10.29 6.82
CA GLY A 218 -20.74 9.73 8.17
C GLY A 218 -19.97 8.40 8.17
N ALA A 219 -19.44 8.04 9.32
CA ALA A 219 -18.72 6.79 9.52
C ALA A 219 -19.61 5.55 9.31
N ASP A 220 -20.92 5.72 9.37
CA ASP A 220 -21.96 4.68 9.33
C ASP A 220 -22.20 4.08 7.94
N LYS A 221 -21.61 4.62 6.90
CA LYS A 221 -21.82 4.16 5.52
C LYS A 221 -20.60 4.29 4.61
N VAL A 222 -20.62 3.45 3.58
CA VAL A 222 -19.67 3.43 2.47
C VAL A 222 -20.35 3.93 1.21
N LEU A 223 -19.69 4.79 0.45
CA LEU A 223 -20.18 5.27 -0.84
C LEU A 223 -19.24 4.88 -1.96
N LEU A 224 -19.78 4.29 -3.01
CA LEU A 224 -19.05 4.01 -4.25
C LEU A 224 -19.82 4.57 -5.44
N ARG A 225 -19.11 4.74 -6.54
CA ARG A 225 -19.72 5.01 -7.84
C ARG A 225 -19.79 3.72 -8.61
N LEU A 226 -20.92 3.47 -9.25
CA LEU A 226 -21.08 2.33 -10.15
C LEU A 226 -21.74 2.77 -11.45
N ARG A 227 -21.49 2.03 -12.50
CA ARG A 227 -22.25 2.04 -13.77
C ARG A 227 -22.43 0.63 -14.28
N GLU A 228 -23.46 0.41 -15.10
CA GLU A 228 -23.69 -0.88 -15.74
C GLU A 228 -22.52 -1.26 -16.65
N ASN A 229 -22.18 -2.54 -16.67
CA ASN A 229 -21.19 -3.09 -17.58
C ASN A 229 -21.90 -3.54 -18.87
N LEU A 230 -21.81 -2.73 -19.92
CA LEU A 230 -22.39 -3.02 -21.22
C LEU A 230 -21.35 -3.59 -22.21
N GLU A 231 -20.14 -3.90 -21.75
CA GLU A 231 -19.08 -4.39 -22.65
C GLU A 231 -19.40 -5.75 -23.31
N TYR A 232 -20.33 -6.51 -22.70
CA TYR A 232 -20.82 -7.77 -23.25
C TYR A 232 -21.93 -7.61 -24.30
N ASP A 233 -22.64 -6.47 -24.30
CA ASP A 233 -23.80 -6.21 -25.15
C ASP A 233 -23.52 -5.14 -26.23
N ARG A 234 -22.25 -4.91 -26.58
CA ARG A 234 -21.84 -3.85 -27.53
C ARG A 234 -22.49 -3.93 -28.91
N GLU A 235 -22.93 -5.09 -29.34
CA GLU A 235 -23.61 -5.23 -30.65
C GLU A 235 -24.97 -4.52 -30.72
N PHE A 236 -25.57 -4.16 -29.58
CA PHE A 236 -26.93 -3.59 -29.51
C PHE A 236 -26.99 -2.10 -29.06
N LEU A 237 -25.89 -1.50 -28.63
CA LEU A 237 -25.90 -0.21 -27.95
C LEU A 237 -24.78 0.72 -28.45
N GLU A 238 -24.69 0.95 -29.76
CA GLU A 238 -23.59 1.76 -30.35
C GLU A 238 -23.46 3.18 -29.79
N ASP A 239 -24.53 3.75 -29.19
CA ASP A 239 -24.56 5.14 -28.72
C ASP A 239 -24.93 5.30 -27.23
N TYR A 240 -25.08 4.23 -26.45
CA TYR A 240 -25.48 4.32 -25.04
C TYR A 240 -24.30 4.10 -24.09
N GLU A 241 -23.87 5.16 -23.41
CA GLU A 241 -22.95 5.08 -22.29
C GLU A 241 -23.70 5.35 -20.96
N PRO A 242 -23.81 4.35 -20.07
CA PRO A 242 -24.55 4.54 -18.83
C PRO A 242 -23.84 5.51 -17.91
N ASP A 243 -24.64 6.38 -17.27
CA ASP A 243 -24.14 7.36 -16.31
C ASP A 243 -23.63 6.70 -15.04
N TRP A 244 -22.58 7.28 -14.48
CA TRP A 244 -22.10 6.91 -13.15
C TRP A 244 -23.11 7.33 -12.09
N ARG A 245 -23.52 6.38 -11.24
CA ARG A 245 -24.43 6.60 -10.12
C ARG A 245 -23.72 6.34 -8.81
N TYR A 246 -24.13 7.04 -7.75
CA TYR A 246 -23.64 6.80 -6.40
C TYR A 246 -24.53 5.79 -5.69
N VAL A 247 -23.90 4.83 -5.01
CA VAL A 247 -24.55 3.86 -4.13
C VAL A 247 -23.89 3.92 -2.76
N ALA A 248 -24.71 3.98 -1.74
CA ALA A 248 -24.28 3.91 -0.34
C ALA A 248 -24.66 2.57 0.26
N TRP A 249 -23.76 2.01 1.04
CA TRP A 249 -23.96 0.83 1.86
C TRP A 249 -23.94 1.21 3.32
N TRP A 250 -24.95 0.76 4.05
CA TRP A 250 -25.02 0.72 5.50
C TRP A 250 -24.90 -0.73 5.95
N PRO A 251 -24.78 -1.01 7.25
CA PRO A 251 -24.72 -2.38 7.75
C PRO A 251 -25.91 -3.26 7.34
N ASP A 252 -27.10 -2.67 7.22
CA ASP A 252 -28.37 -3.34 7.00
C ASP A 252 -28.97 -3.16 5.59
N LYS A 253 -28.46 -2.23 4.79
CA LYS A 253 -29.04 -1.87 3.49
C LYS A 253 -28.04 -1.27 2.54
N CYS A 254 -28.41 -1.24 1.25
CA CYS A 254 -27.76 -0.41 0.24
C CYS A 254 -28.83 0.41 -0.51
N ALA A 255 -28.48 1.58 -0.99
CA ALA A 255 -29.38 2.43 -1.76
C ALA A 255 -28.63 3.39 -2.70
N PHE A 256 -29.24 3.67 -3.84
CA PHE A 256 -28.78 4.75 -4.72
C PHE A 256 -28.92 6.09 -4.01
N GLN A 257 -27.91 6.93 -4.16
CA GLN A 257 -27.90 8.30 -3.65
C GLN A 257 -28.23 9.26 -4.79
N SER A 258 -29.38 9.95 -4.68
CA SER A 258 -29.76 11.04 -5.58
C SER A 258 -29.20 12.38 -5.06
N GLY A 259 -28.79 13.25 -5.98
CA GLY A 259 -28.34 14.61 -5.63
C GLY A 259 -26.83 14.78 -5.41
N VAL A 260 -26.06 13.73 -5.41
CA VAL A 260 -24.60 13.79 -5.47
C VAL A 260 -24.23 14.05 -6.94
N LYS A 261 -23.93 15.30 -7.28
CA LYS A 261 -23.53 15.66 -8.64
C LYS A 261 -22.03 15.54 -8.80
N ASP A 262 -21.60 14.92 -9.88
CA ASP A 262 -20.18 14.84 -10.29
C ASP A 262 -19.55 16.22 -10.56
N THR A 263 -20.40 17.21 -10.85
CA THR A 263 -20.02 18.58 -11.18
C THR A 263 -19.64 19.43 -9.98
N ASP A 264 -19.83 18.95 -8.77
CA ASP A 264 -19.36 19.68 -7.58
C ASP A 264 -17.85 19.50 -7.37
N ALA A 265 -17.11 19.85 -8.43
CA ALA A 265 -15.74 20.35 -8.33
C ALA A 265 -15.58 21.52 -7.31
N LYS A 266 -16.69 21.97 -6.72
CA LYS A 266 -16.76 22.96 -5.64
C LYS A 266 -16.80 22.36 -4.26
N CYS A 267 -16.91 21.07 -4.09
CA CYS A 267 -16.40 20.44 -2.88
C CYS A 267 -14.87 20.52 -2.91
N ASN A 268 -14.39 21.75 -2.88
CA ASN A 268 -13.01 22.12 -2.53
C ASN A 268 -12.71 21.88 -1.05
N ALA A 269 -13.51 21.10 -0.36
CA ALA A 269 -13.07 20.51 0.87
C ALA A 269 -11.83 19.72 0.49
N LYS A 270 -10.70 20.12 0.99
CA LYS A 270 -9.45 19.35 1.04
C LYS A 270 -9.70 18.13 1.92
N LEU A 271 -10.55 17.23 1.47
CA LEU A 271 -10.87 16.00 2.16
C LEU A 271 -9.68 15.08 1.94
N PRO A 272 -9.03 14.61 2.99
CA PRO A 272 -8.02 13.59 2.84
C PRO A 272 -8.67 12.35 2.24
N GLU A 273 -7.98 11.75 1.34
CA GLU A 273 -8.39 10.55 0.65
C GLU A 273 -8.54 9.41 1.66
N GLY A 274 -9.66 8.74 1.67
CA GLY A 274 -10.03 7.81 2.73
C GLY A 274 -9.41 6.43 2.58
N GLN A 275 -9.12 5.84 3.70
CA GLN A 275 -8.50 4.53 3.85
C GLN A 275 -9.43 3.37 3.51
N LEU A 276 -10.74 3.61 3.64
CA LEU A 276 -11.78 2.63 3.40
C LEU A 276 -11.61 1.90 2.07
N THR A 277 -11.23 2.66 1.06
CA THR A 277 -10.98 2.18 -0.28
C THR A 277 -9.89 1.10 -0.33
N HIS A 278 -8.93 1.14 0.59
CA HIS A 278 -7.82 0.19 0.63
C HIS A 278 -8.25 -1.17 1.18
N ALA A 279 -8.96 -1.17 2.30
CA ALA A 279 -9.48 -2.40 2.88
C ALA A 279 -10.46 -3.08 1.92
N LEU A 280 -11.37 -2.31 1.30
CA LEU A 280 -12.29 -2.78 0.27
C LEU A 280 -11.56 -3.44 -0.89
N LEU A 281 -10.51 -2.82 -1.42
CA LEU A 281 -9.80 -3.35 -2.57
C LEU A 281 -9.00 -4.59 -2.23
N SER A 282 -8.28 -4.61 -1.10
CA SER A 282 -7.54 -5.78 -0.66
C SER A 282 -8.48 -6.96 -0.44
N GLN A 283 -9.60 -6.74 0.24
CA GLN A 283 -10.57 -7.79 0.51
C GLN A 283 -11.39 -8.18 -0.73
N ALA A 284 -11.71 -7.26 -1.64
CA ALA A 284 -12.35 -7.60 -2.91
C ALA A 284 -11.44 -8.48 -3.77
N ILE A 285 -10.14 -8.19 -3.79
CA ILE A 285 -9.13 -9.02 -4.44
C ILE A 285 -9.09 -10.41 -3.79
N GLU A 286 -9.00 -10.48 -2.47
CA GLU A 286 -8.97 -11.74 -1.72
C GLU A 286 -10.27 -12.53 -1.86
N SER A 287 -11.44 -11.88 -1.81
CA SER A 287 -12.74 -12.56 -1.90
C SER A 287 -13.02 -13.09 -3.30
N GLN A 288 -12.64 -12.39 -4.36
CA GLN A 288 -12.78 -12.91 -5.73
C GLN A 288 -11.89 -14.13 -5.98
N CYS A 289 -10.72 -14.19 -5.35
CA CYS A 289 -9.86 -15.36 -5.43
C CYS A 289 -10.34 -16.53 -4.56
N SER A 290 -11.10 -16.27 -3.48
CA SER A 290 -11.57 -17.30 -2.55
C SER A 290 -12.95 -17.90 -2.88
N THR A 291 -13.83 -17.15 -3.55
CA THR A 291 -15.23 -17.59 -3.82
C THR A 291 -15.36 -18.64 -4.92
N GLN A 292 -14.29 -18.99 -5.63
CA GLN A 292 -14.33 -20.04 -6.66
C GLN A 292 -13.65 -21.34 -6.24
N ALA A 293 -13.26 -21.48 -4.98
CA ALA A 293 -12.69 -22.72 -4.44
C ALA A 293 -13.75 -23.71 -3.87
N TYR A 294 -15.06 -23.50 -4.16
CA TYR A 294 -16.14 -24.42 -3.80
C TYR A 294 -16.99 -24.83 -5.00
#